data_d8afc965f6f9db91987025ebc6cf153d
#
_entry.id   d8afc965f6f9db91987025ebc6cf153d
#
_cell.length_a   1.000
_cell.length_b   1.000
_cell.length_c   1.000
_cell.angle_alpha   90.00
_cell.angle_beta   90.00
_cell.angle_gamma   90.00
#
_symmetry.space_group_name_H-M   'P 1'
#
loop_
_entity.id
_entity.type
_entity.pdbx_description
1 polymer ?
#
loop_
_entity_poly.entity_id
_entity_poly.type
_entity_poly.pdbx_seq_one_letter_code
_entity_poly.pdbx_strand_id
1 'polypeptide(L)'
;MRRIRIFSSCLDLVAEEMEVDQQTILSDNKGEDVVDARHLLVMLLYEMGLYPATIAQLGGCTSRNVNTIISGFRLRCDRRKLLRNSYEKLKKHIGNISFTDLN
;
A
#
# COMPACT_ATOMS: atom_id res chain seq x y z
N MET A 1 13.90 -7.17 -11.12
CA MET A 1 13.88 -6.03 -10.47
C MET A 1 13.20 -6.00 -9.14
N ARG A 2 13.97 -5.59 -8.17
CA ARG A 2 13.52 -5.59 -6.78
C ARG A 2 12.27 -4.74 -6.54
N ARG A 3 12.21 -3.54 -7.14
CA ARG A 3 11.08 -2.63 -6.93
C ARG A 3 9.76 -3.23 -7.40
N ILE A 4 9.77 -3.84 -8.56
CA ILE A 4 8.58 -4.47 -9.13
C ILE A 4 8.15 -5.65 -8.24
N ARG A 5 9.11 -6.40 -7.73
CA ARG A 5 8.83 -7.54 -6.86
C ARG A 5 8.22 -7.07 -5.53
N ILE A 6 8.77 -6.01 -4.95
CA ILE A 6 8.22 -5.42 -3.73
C ILE A 6 6.81 -4.93 -3.98
N PHE A 7 6.59 -4.24 -5.09
CA PHE A 7 5.27 -3.74 -5.46
C PHE A 7 4.27 -4.90 -5.59
N SER A 8 4.61 -5.93 -6.35
CA SER A 8 3.73 -7.09 -6.53
C SER A 8 3.41 -7.79 -5.21
N SER A 9 4.41 -7.96 -4.36
CA SER A 9 4.21 -8.63 -3.07
C SER A 9 3.29 -7.83 -2.16
N CYS A 10 3.49 -6.52 -2.09
CA CYS A 10 2.62 -5.67 -1.27
C CYS A 10 1.20 -5.62 -1.84
N LEU A 11 1.08 -5.58 -3.16
CA LEU A 11 -0.24 -5.58 -3.81
C LEU A 11 -1.00 -6.87 -3.50
N ASP A 12 -0.30 -8.02 -3.58
CA ASP A 12 -0.91 -9.30 -3.24
C ASP A 12 -1.40 -9.32 -1.79
N LEU A 13 -0.57 -8.83 -0.87
CA LEU A 13 -0.91 -8.80 0.56
C LEU A 13 -2.12 -7.92 0.83
N VAL A 14 -2.15 -6.73 0.23
CA VAL A 14 -3.25 -5.79 0.44
C VAL A 14 -4.54 -6.34 -0.17
N ALA A 15 -4.47 -6.87 -1.39
CA ALA A 15 -5.63 -7.43 -2.07
C ALA A 15 -6.26 -8.55 -1.25
N GLU A 16 -5.43 -9.43 -0.71
CA GLU A 16 -5.89 -10.55 0.10
C GLU A 16 -6.46 -10.08 1.43
N GLU A 17 -5.75 -9.19 2.13
CA GLU A 17 -6.17 -8.70 3.43
C GLU A 17 -7.48 -7.90 3.36
N MET A 18 -7.59 -7.03 2.37
CA MET A 18 -8.75 -6.14 2.23
C MET A 18 -9.87 -6.75 1.39
N GLU A 19 -9.62 -7.92 0.81
CA GLU A 19 -10.57 -8.61 -0.07
C GLU A 19 -11.03 -7.73 -1.22
N VAL A 20 -10.05 -7.05 -1.82
CA VAL A 20 -10.28 -6.20 -2.99
C VAL A 20 -9.40 -6.69 -4.13
N ASP A 21 -9.98 -6.82 -5.31
CA ASP A 21 -9.25 -7.28 -6.48
C ASP A 21 -8.09 -6.33 -6.83
N GLN A 22 -6.96 -6.89 -7.25
CA GLN A 22 -5.76 -6.12 -7.56
C GLN A 22 -6.01 -5.08 -8.65
N GLN A 23 -6.72 -5.46 -9.70
CA GLN A 23 -7.03 -4.53 -10.79
C GLN A 23 -7.90 -3.37 -10.30
N THR A 24 -8.82 -3.66 -9.39
CA THR A 24 -9.68 -2.63 -8.79
C THR A 24 -8.86 -1.67 -7.94
N ILE A 25 -7.89 -2.19 -7.17
CA ILE A 25 -7.00 -1.34 -6.36
C ILE A 25 -6.23 -0.37 -7.24
N LEU A 26 -5.77 -0.83 -8.40
CA LEU A 26 -4.98 -0.02 -9.32
C LEU A 26 -5.82 0.83 -10.27
N SER A 27 -7.14 0.71 -10.20
CA SER A 27 -8.06 1.50 -11.01
C SER A 27 -8.34 2.84 -10.35
N ASP A 28 -9.22 3.64 -10.98
CA ASP A 28 -9.67 4.90 -10.41
C ASP A 28 -10.98 4.76 -9.62
N ASN A 29 -11.33 3.53 -9.24
CA ASN A 29 -12.51 3.26 -8.44
C ASN A 29 -12.44 4.04 -7.13
N LYS A 30 -13.54 4.71 -6.77
CA LYS A 30 -13.58 5.58 -5.59
C LYS A 30 -14.38 5.00 -4.43
N GLY A 31 -14.71 3.71 -4.49
CA GLY A 31 -15.33 3.03 -3.37
C GLY A 31 -14.44 3.13 -2.13
N GLU A 32 -15.04 3.28 -0.97
CA GLU A 32 -14.30 3.56 0.25
C GLU A 32 -13.29 2.46 0.57
N ASP A 33 -13.69 1.21 0.41
CA ASP A 33 -12.80 0.07 0.66
C ASP A 33 -11.65 0.01 -0.33
N VAL A 34 -11.92 0.40 -1.58
CA VAL A 34 -10.90 0.42 -2.62
C VAL A 34 -9.89 1.54 -2.34
N VAL A 35 -10.37 2.69 -1.92
CA VAL A 35 -9.50 3.82 -1.57
C VAL A 35 -8.65 3.45 -0.35
N ASP A 36 -9.23 2.79 0.64
CA ASP A 36 -8.47 2.31 1.80
C ASP A 36 -7.37 1.35 1.36
N ALA A 37 -7.69 0.41 0.48
CA ALA A 37 -6.71 -0.57 0.00
C ALA A 37 -5.58 0.12 -0.76
N ARG A 38 -5.91 1.12 -1.57
CA ARG A 38 -4.91 1.87 -2.33
C ARG A 38 -3.99 2.65 -1.41
N HIS A 39 -4.55 3.30 -0.39
CA HIS A 39 -3.76 4.04 0.60
C HIS A 39 -2.86 3.11 1.40
N LEU A 40 -3.38 1.95 1.77
CA LEU A 40 -2.59 0.94 2.49
C LEU A 40 -1.41 0.46 1.64
N LEU A 41 -1.65 0.18 0.37
CA LEU A 41 -0.60 -0.24 -0.55
C LEU A 41 0.52 0.81 -0.61
N VAL A 42 0.16 2.07 -0.80
CA VAL A 42 1.14 3.16 -0.87
C VAL A 42 1.96 3.22 0.40
N MET A 43 1.30 3.14 1.54
CA MET A 43 2.00 3.25 2.84
C MET A 43 2.95 2.08 3.07
N LEU A 44 2.54 0.87 2.73
CA LEU A 44 3.42 -0.29 2.88
C LEU A 44 4.65 -0.18 1.98
N LEU A 45 4.45 0.27 0.74
CA LEU A 45 5.57 0.47 -0.18
C LEU A 45 6.54 1.52 0.34
N TYR A 46 6.01 2.60 0.89
CA TYR A 46 6.83 3.64 1.49
C TYR A 46 7.66 3.10 2.65
N GLU A 47 7.04 2.29 3.50
CA GLU A 47 7.74 1.69 4.65
C GLU A 47 8.75 0.64 4.24
N MET A 48 8.58 0.05 3.05
CA MET A 48 9.56 -0.87 2.48
C MET A 48 10.75 -0.13 1.87
N GLY A 49 10.74 1.19 1.91
CA GLY A 49 11.87 1.99 1.48
C GLY A 49 11.75 2.55 0.06
N LEU A 50 10.61 2.41 -0.59
CA LEU A 50 10.45 2.99 -1.92
C LEU A 50 10.20 4.50 -1.82
N TYR A 51 10.80 5.26 -2.73
CA TYR A 51 10.57 6.70 -2.79
C TYR A 51 9.19 7.00 -3.38
N PRO A 52 8.57 8.11 -2.98
CA PRO A 52 7.26 8.49 -3.54
C PRO A 52 7.21 8.51 -5.06
N ALA A 53 8.28 8.99 -5.71
CA ALA A 53 8.33 9.00 -7.17
C ALA A 53 8.27 7.60 -7.76
N THR A 54 8.94 6.64 -7.14
CA THR A 54 8.93 5.25 -7.57
C THR A 54 7.56 4.62 -7.36
N ILE A 55 6.96 4.88 -6.21
CA ILE A 55 5.60 4.39 -5.90
C ILE A 55 4.61 4.93 -6.93
N ALA A 56 4.70 6.22 -7.24
CA ALA A 56 3.84 6.85 -8.22
C ALA A 56 3.97 6.20 -9.60
N GLN A 57 5.20 5.96 -10.02
CA GLN A 57 5.46 5.34 -11.31
C GLN A 57 4.88 3.93 -11.38
N LEU A 58 5.09 3.11 -10.36
CA LEU A 58 4.60 1.74 -10.32
C LEU A 58 3.08 1.68 -10.21
N GLY A 59 2.49 2.61 -9.48
CA GLY A 59 1.05 2.64 -9.25
C GLY A 59 0.24 3.43 -10.27
N GLY A 60 0.91 4.09 -11.21
CA GLY A 60 0.22 4.86 -12.24
C GLY A 60 -0.39 6.15 -11.75
N CYS A 61 0.20 6.79 -10.75
CA CYS A 61 -0.29 8.05 -10.20
C CYS A 61 0.85 9.07 -10.11
N THR A 62 0.60 10.20 -9.44
CA THR A 62 1.61 11.26 -9.32
C THR A 62 2.31 11.20 -7.97
N SER A 63 3.55 11.70 -7.92
CA SER A 63 4.29 11.82 -6.67
C SER A 63 3.54 12.69 -5.65
N ARG A 64 2.87 13.74 -6.14
CA ARG A 64 2.07 14.61 -5.29
C ARG A 64 0.95 13.82 -4.61
N ASN A 65 0.26 12.98 -5.36
CA ASN A 65 -0.80 12.14 -4.81
C ASN A 65 -0.24 11.18 -3.76
N VAL A 66 0.91 10.55 -4.06
CA VAL A 66 1.56 9.63 -3.12
C VAL A 66 1.91 10.35 -1.82
N ASN A 67 2.51 11.54 -1.92
CA ASN A 67 2.87 12.32 -0.74
C ASN A 67 1.65 12.71 0.08
N THR A 68 0.55 13.05 -0.57
CA THR A 68 -0.70 13.37 0.11
C THR A 68 -1.23 12.16 0.87
N ILE A 69 -1.17 10.98 0.26
CA ILE A 69 -1.59 9.74 0.90
C ILE A 69 -0.74 9.46 2.14
N ILE A 70 0.57 9.55 2.00
CA ILE A 70 1.51 9.29 3.11
C ILE A 70 1.24 10.26 4.26
N SER A 71 1.12 11.55 3.96
CA SER A 71 0.92 12.57 4.98
C SER A 71 -0.41 12.41 5.72
N GLY A 72 -1.46 11.96 5.03
CA GLY A 72 -2.78 11.83 5.63
C GLY A 72 -3.11 10.45 6.17
N PHE A 73 -2.21 9.48 6.01
CA PHE A 73 -2.54 8.09 6.33
C PHE A 73 -2.90 7.87 7.80
N ARG A 74 -2.15 8.48 8.69
CA ARG A 74 -2.40 8.32 10.14
C ARG A 74 -3.79 8.81 10.51
N LEU A 75 -4.18 9.97 10.00
CA LEU A 75 -5.50 10.53 10.28
C LEU A 75 -6.59 9.62 9.70
N ARG A 76 -6.35 9.06 8.51
CA ARG A 76 -7.30 8.14 7.91
C ARG A 76 -7.46 6.88 8.76
N CYS A 77 -6.38 6.36 9.32
CA CYS A 77 -6.42 5.20 10.22
C CYS A 77 -7.20 5.51 11.49
N ASP A 78 -7.10 6.73 12.00
CA ASP A 78 -7.85 7.14 13.19
C ASP A 78 -9.36 7.14 12.93
N ARG A 79 -9.77 7.40 11.70
CA ARG A 79 -11.17 7.43 11.31
C ARG A 79 -11.69 6.07 10.83
N ARG A 80 -10.80 5.21 10.35
CA ARG A 80 -11.17 3.94 9.72
C ARG A 80 -10.48 2.79 10.44
N LYS A 81 -11.17 2.24 11.41
CA LYS A 81 -10.64 1.18 12.28
C LYS A 81 -10.20 -0.06 11.51
N LEU A 82 -10.98 -0.46 10.51
CA LEU A 82 -10.63 -1.65 9.73
C LEU A 82 -9.32 -1.44 8.96
N LEU A 83 -9.12 -0.25 8.42
CA LEU A 83 -7.88 0.09 7.75
C LEU A 83 -6.70 0.03 8.70
N ARG A 84 -6.88 0.60 9.89
CA ARG A 84 -5.84 0.59 10.91
C ARG A 84 -5.46 -0.84 11.30
N ASN A 85 -6.45 -1.69 11.49
CA ASN A 85 -6.21 -3.09 11.86
C ASN A 85 -5.45 -3.83 10.76
N SER A 86 -5.86 -3.64 9.53
CA SER A 86 -5.19 -4.25 8.37
C SER A 86 -3.76 -3.74 8.24
N TYR A 87 -3.55 -2.45 8.45
CA TYR A 87 -2.22 -1.86 8.39
C TYR A 87 -1.30 -2.47 9.45
N GLU A 88 -1.76 -2.55 10.69
CA GLU A 88 -0.95 -3.11 11.78
C GLU A 88 -0.63 -4.58 11.53
N LYS A 89 -1.60 -5.33 11.03
CA LYS A 89 -1.41 -6.73 10.71
C LYS A 89 -0.38 -6.94 9.61
N LEU A 90 -0.51 -6.19 8.52
CA LEU A 90 0.42 -6.32 7.39
C LEU A 90 1.80 -5.76 7.71
N LYS A 91 1.87 -4.73 8.52
CA LYS A 91 3.14 -4.17 8.97
C LYS A 91 3.95 -5.22 9.76
N LYS A 92 3.29 -5.95 10.63
CA LYS A 92 3.92 -7.05 11.37
C LYS A 92 4.39 -8.15 10.42
N HIS A 93 3.55 -8.50 9.45
CA HIS A 93 3.88 -9.53 8.47
C HIS A 93 5.12 -9.13 7.67
N ILE A 94 5.16 -7.89 7.20
CA ILE A 94 6.31 -7.37 6.45
C ILE A 94 7.56 -7.33 7.34
N GLY A 95 7.41 -6.95 8.58
CA GLY A 95 8.53 -6.92 9.53
C GLY A 95 9.14 -8.29 9.79
N ASN A 96 8.37 -9.36 9.59
CA ASN A 96 8.84 -10.73 9.75
C ASN A 96 9.44 -11.30 8.48
N ILE A 97 9.24 -10.64 7.35
CA ILE A 97 9.84 -11.06 6.09
C ILE A 97 11.25 -10.51 6.02
N SER A 98 12.21 -11.40 5.84
CA SER A 98 13.61 -10.99 5.69
C SER A 98 13.77 -10.23 4.38
N PHE A 99 14.61 -9.19 4.40
CA PHE A 99 14.97 -8.49 3.16
C PHE A 99 15.58 -9.42 2.14
N THR A 100 16.21 -10.51 2.60
CA THR A 100 16.76 -11.52 1.71
C THR A 100 15.66 -12.21 0.89
N ASP A 101 14.49 -12.33 1.42
CA ASP A 101 13.37 -12.97 0.72
C ASP A 101 12.84 -12.10 -0.42
N LEU A 102 13.08 -10.79 -0.34
CA LEU A 102 12.63 -9.84 -1.35
C LEU A 102 13.73 -9.47 -2.35
N ASN A 103 14.92 -9.90 -2.08
CA ASN A 103 16.08 -9.58 -2.95
C ASN A 103 16.21 -10.59 -4.10
#